data_6b96214a4b69f153b8ef24ffb06f5aed
#
_entry.id   6b96214a4b69f153b8ef24ffb06f5aed
#
_cell.length_a   1.000
_cell.length_b   1.000
_cell.length_c   1.000
_cell.angle_alpha   90.00
_cell.angle_beta   90.00
_cell.angle_gamma   90.00
#
_symmetry.space_group_name_H-M   'P 1'
#
loop_
_entity.id
_entity.type
_entity.pdbx_description
1 polymer ?
#
loop_
_entity_poly.entity_id
_entity_poly.type
_entity_poly.pdbx_seq_one_letter_code
_entity_poly.pdbx_strand_id
1 'polypeptide(L)'
;MSRCPPDIALAKKAKIVTGSEMPPFFVARLKKNGGDPANSMLARFGGSVTVGGVKIATVAALHSNGVDPAYIGGAAGEAMKAAGIAGDVGPATGYVLRFSNGLVAWLSGDTGILADQQLVIRDYYHAKLAVMNIGDGFTTGPAEAAYVIDDLVRPASVIPSHANEVGTVDGKVREGSRTEAFEKAVHVPVHVPLSGRTMSFDAGGRCVAGC
;
A
#
# COMPACT_ATOMS: atom_id res chain seq x y z
N MET A 1 -1.57 8.19 -18.39
CA MET A 1 -1.94 6.77 -18.34
C MET A 1 -1.27 6.16 -17.13
N SER A 2 -2.02 5.69 -16.14
CA SER A 2 -1.45 4.93 -15.02
C SER A 2 -0.94 3.60 -15.58
N ARG A 3 0.34 3.28 -15.34
CA ARG A 3 0.89 1.98 -15.73
C ARG A 3 0.42 0.92 -14.76
N CYS A 4 -0.12 -0.20 -15.26
CA CYS A 4 -0.48 -1.34 -14.43
C CYS A 4 0.77 -2.01 -13.83
N PRO A 5 0.66 -2.68 -12.64
CA PRO A 5 1.79 -3.37 -12.02
C PRO A 5 2.59 -4.28 -12.96
N PRO A 6 1.98 -5.08 -13.87
CA PRO A 6 2.72 -5.87 -14.85
C PRO A 6 3.59 -5.03 -15.80
N ASP A 7 3.13 -3.86 -16.23
CA ASP A 7 3.89 -3.00 -17.13
C ASP A 7 5.13 -2.41 -16.44
N ILE A 8 5.00 -2.05 -15.16
CA ILE A 8 6.13 -1.60 -14.35
C ILE A 8 7.12 -2.73 -14.14
N ALA A 9 6.64 -3.93 -13.80
CA ALA A 9 7.47 -5.11 -13.61
C ALA A 9 8.27 -5.47 -14.87
N LEU A 10 7.64 -5.39 -16.06
CA LEU A 10 8.30 -5.58 -17.34
C LEU A 10 9.39 -4.52 -17.59
N ALA A 11 9.02 -3.24 -17.50
CA ALA A 11 9.92 -2.13 -17.80
C ALA A 11 11.13 -2.05 -16.87
N LYS A 12 10.96 -2.47 -15.60
CA LYS A 12 11.98 -2.36 -14.55
C LYS A 12 12.59 -3.71 -14.14
N LYS A 13 12.15 -4.82 -14.71
CA LYS A 13 12.50 -6.19 -14.29
C LYS A 13 12.25 -6.39 -12.78
N ALA A 14 11.18 -5.78 -12.28
CA ALA A 14 10.86 -5.76 -10.87
C ALA A 14 10.04 -7.00 -10.47
N LYS A 15 10.13 -7.38 -9.20
CA LYS A 15 9.25 -8.40 -8.62
C LYS A 15 7.90 -7.79 -8.27
N ILE A 16 6.84 -8.60 -8.43
CA ILE A 16 5.48 -8.31 -7.94
C ILE A 16 5.26 -9.24 -6.76
N VAL A 17 5.15 -8.67 -5.56
CA VAL A 17 4.92 -9.45 -4.34
C VAL A 17 3.46 -9.29 -3.94
N THR A 18 2.73 -10.41 -3.88
CA THR A 18 1.30 -10.41 -3.57
C THR A 18 0.91 -11.58 -2.66
N GLY A 19 -0.30 -11.50 -2.10
CA GLY A 19 -0.90 -12.56 -1.31
C GLY A 19 -1.21 -13.84 -2.09
N SER A 20 -1.73 -14.84 -1.39
CA SER A 20 -1.84 -16.24 -1.85
C SER A 20 -2.71 -16.43 -3.10
N GLU A 21 -3.69 -15.59 -3.31
CA GLU A 21 -4.71 -15.72 -4.37
C GLU A 21 -4.30 -15.01 -5.67
N MET A 22 -3.42 -14.02 -5.58
CA MET A 22 -3.05 -13.16 -6.72
C MET A 22 -1.87 -13.63 -7.58
N PRO A 23 -0.88 -14.41 -7.09
CA PRO A 23 0.28 -14.77 -7.89
C PRO A 23 -0.05 -15.45 -9.23
N PRO A 24 -1.01 -16.39 -9.34
CA PRO A 24 -1.37 -17.00 -10.61
C PRO A 24 -1.86 -16.00 -11.67
N PHE A 25 -2.61 -14.98 -11.23
CA PHE A 25 -3.07 -13.90 -12.10
C PHE A 25 -1.87 -13.11 -12.68
N PHE A 26 -0.91 -12.71 -11.84
CA PHE A 26 0.26 -11.97 -12.30
C PHE A 26 1.21 -12.83 -13.13
N VAL A 27 1.37 -14.11 -12.82
CA VAL A 27 2.09 -15.08 -13.67
C VAL A 27 1.51 -15.10 -15.09
N ALA A 28 0.19 -15.24 -15.21
CA ALA A 28 -0.49 -15.25 -16.51
C ALA A 28 -0.31 -13.93 -17.27
N ARG A 29 -0.43 -12.78 -16.57
CA ARG A 29 -0.24 -11.45 -17.17
C ARG A 29 1.20 -11.21 -17.63
N LEU A 30 2.19 -11.59 -16.82
CA LEU A 30 3.60 -11.49 -17.19
C LEU A 30 3.90 -12.34 -18.44
N LYS A 31 3.48 -13.61 -18.46
CA LYS A 31 3.64 -14.48 -19.63
C LYS A 31 3.02 -13.88 -20.89
N LYS A 32 1.77 -13.41 -20.81
CA LYS A 32 1.05 -12.80 -21.93
C LYS A 32 1.80 -11.60 -22.53
N ASN A 33 2.50 -10.84 -21.70
CA ASN A 33 3.20 -9.62 -22.09
C ASN A 33 4.71 -9.83 -22.30
N GLY A 34 5.18 -11.09 -22.43
CA GLY A 34 6.60 -11.41 -22.68
C GLY A 34 7.53 -11.23 -21.49
N GLY A 35 6.99 -11.16 -20.28
CA GLY A 35 7.76 -11.04 -19.04
C GLY A 35 8.07 -12.39 -18.39
N ASP A 36 9.00 -12.36 -17.42
CA ASP A 36 9.37 -13.53 -16.64
C ASP A 36 8.31 -13.84 -15.58
N PRO A 37 7.64 -15.02 -15.64
CA PRO A 37 6.67 -15.42 -14.61
C PRO A 37 7.26 -15.51 -13.20
N ALA A 38 8.58 -15.76 -13.06
CA ALA A 38 9.28 -15.80 -11.78
C ALA A 38 9.36 -14.41 -11.08
N ASN A 39 8.93 -13.35 -11.77
CA ASN A 39 8.78 -12.03 -11.16
C ASN A 39 7.46 -11.88 -10.37
N SER A 40 6.52 -12.81 -10.46
CA SER A 40 5.37 -12.90 -9.55
C SER A 40 5.73 -13.75 -8.33
N MET A 41 5.79 -13.13 -7.16
CA MET A 41 6.23 -13.77 -5.92
C MET A 41 5.09 -13.84 -4.91
N LEU A 42 4.95 -14.99 -4.26
CA LEU A 42 4.01 -15.20 -3.18
C LEU A 42 4.61 -14.70 -1.85
N ALA A 43 3.91 -13.77 -1.19
CA ALA A 43 4.03 -13.53 0.24
C ALA A 43 2.74 -13.98 0.92
N ARG A 44 2.78 -15.08 1.64
CA ARG A 44 1.58 -15.58 2.34
C ARG A 44 1.13 -14.59 3.39
N PHE A 45 -0.19 -14.46 3.53
CA PHE A 45 -0.80 -13.62 4.55
C PHE A 45 -0.27 -14.00 5.95
N GLY A 46 0.20 -13.01 6.71
CA GLY A 46 0.90 -13.21 7.99
C GLY A 46 2.33 -13.73 7.87
N GLY A 47 2.84 -13.94 6.66
CA GLY A 47 4.20 -14.41 6.39
C GLY A 47 5.13 -13.30 5.90
N SER A 48 6.31 -13.69 5.41
CA SER A 48 7.28 -12.76 4.82
C SER A 48 8.11 -13.39 3.72
N VAL A 49 8.61 -12.55 2.81
CA VAL A 49 9.60 -12.90 1.77
C VAL A 49 10.74 -11.89 1.78
N THR A 50 11.87 -12.26 1.22
CA THR A 50 13.01 -11.33 1.04
C THR A 50 13.29 -11.12 -0.43
N VAL A 51 13.36 -9.87 -0.85
CA VAL A 51 13.64 -9.46 -2.23
C VAL A 51 14.72 -8.39 -2.21
N GLY A 52 15.85 -8.62 -2.88
CA GLY A 52 16.92 -7.63 -3.00
C GLY A 52 17.46 -7.09 -1.66
N GLY A 53 17.48 -7.95 -0.61
CA GLY A 53 17.90 -7.55 0.75
C GLY A 53 16.81 -6.84 1.57
N VAL A 54 15.63 -6.62 1.03
CA VAL A 54 14.47 -6.07 1.76
C VAL A 54 13.59 -7.23 2.22
N LYS A 55 13.36 -7.35 3.54
CA LYS A 55 12.37 -8.29 4.08
C LYS A 55 10.99 -7.63 4.05
N ILE A 56 10.04 -8.27 3.37
CA ILE A 56 8.67 -7.83 3.16
C ILE A 56 7.74 -8.76 3.93
N ALA A 57 7.09 -8.26 4.96
CA ALA A 57 6.08 -8.99 5.72
C ALA A 57 4.69 -8.48 5.35
N THR A 58 3.72 -9.39 5.26
CA THR A 58 2.31 -9.05 5.09
C THR A 58 1.66 -8.86 6.45
N VAL A 59 0.81 -7.85 6.56
CA VAL A 59 0.04 -7.52 7.77
C VAL A 59 -1.42 -7.26 7.41
N ALA A 60 -2.30 -7.31 8.40
CA ALA A 60 -3.73 -7.09 8.18
C ALA A 60 -4.03 -5.66 7.71
N ALA A 61 -4.99 -5.53 6.81
CA ALA A 61 -5.69 -4.30 6.48
C ALA A 61 -7.20 -4.55 6.59
N LEU A 62 -7.95 -3.55 7.03
CA LEU A 62 -9.40 -3.63 7.16
C LEU A 62 -10.06 -3.03 5.92
N HIS A 63 -10.32 -3.87 4.94
CA HIS A 63 -10.94 -3.46 3.69
C HIS A 63 -11.62 -4.66 3.02
N SER A 64 -12.61 -4.42 2.15
CA SER A 64 -13.12 -5.45 1.26
C SER A 64 -12.09 -5.76 0.18
N ASN A 65 -12.00 -7.00 -0.26
CA ASN A 65 -11.06 -7.42 -1.29
C ASN A 65 -11.76 -8.24 -2.39
N GLY A 66 -12.99 -7.84 -2.71
CA GLY A 66 -13.79 -8.43 -3.78
C GLY A 66 -13.31 -8.00 -5.16
N VAL A 67 -13.51 -8.88 -6.14
CA VAL A 67 -13.28 -8.60 -7.55
C VAL A 67 -14.59 -8.73 -8.34
N ASP A 68 -14.84 -7.75 -9.22
CA ASP A 68 -16.00 -7.80 -10.11
C ASP A 68 -15.93 -9.06 -11.00
N PRO A 69 -17.02 -9.85 -11.09
CA PRO A 69 -17.10 -11.03 -11.94
C PRO A 69 -16.68 -10.81 -13.39
N ALA A 70 -16.83 -9.57 -13.91
CA ALA A 70 -16.40 -9.20 -15.25
C ALA A 70 -14.88 -9.42 -15.47
N TYR A 71 -14.06 -9.31 -14.42
CA TYR A 71 -12.62 -9.59 -14.49
C TYR A 71 -12.29 -11.08 -14.42
N ILE A 72 -13.21 -11.90 -13.90
CA ILE A 72 -13.07 -13.37 -13.85
C ILE A 72 -13.28 -13.94 -15.24
N GLY A 73 -14.32 -13.48 -15.94
CA GLY A 73 -14.67 -13.88 -17.29
C GLY A 73 -15.18 -15.32 -17.41
N GLY A 74 -15.56 -15.71 -18.64
CA GLY A 74 -16.06 -17.05 -18.95
C GLY A 74 -17.35 -17.41 -18.21
N ALA A 75 -17.74 -18.68 -18.25
CA ALA A 75 -18.99 -19.18 -17.63
C ALA A 75 -19.05 -18.94 -16.11
N ALA A 76 -17.91 -19.01 -15.43
CA ALA A 76 -17.83 -18.76 -13.99
C ALA A 76 -18.16 -17.28 -13.66
N GLY A 77 -17.55 -16.33 -14.37
CA GLY A 77 -17.82 -14.91 -14.19
C GLY A 77 -19.28 -14.55 -14.51
N GLU A 78 -19.85 -15.11 -15.57
CA GLU A 78 -21.26 -14.90 -15.93
C GLU A 78 -22.20 -15.46 -14.86
N ALA A 79 -21.94 -16.65 -14.33
CA ALA A 79 -22.73 -17.24 -13.27
C ALA A 79 -22.68 -16.39 -11.97
N MET A 80 -21.51 -15.91 -11.59
CA MET A 80 -21.32 -15.02 -10.42
C MET A 80 -22.06 -13.71 -10.61
N LYS A 81 -21.97 -13.10 -11.80
CA LYS A 81 -22.66 -11.87 -12.15
C LYS A 81 -24.18 -12.03 -12.07
N ALA A 82 -24.70 -13.14 -12.63
CA ALA A 82 -26.12 -13.46 -12.58
C ALA A 82 -26.63 -13.67 -11.15
N ALA A 83 -25.79 -14.21 -10.28
CA ALA A 83 -26.08 -14.43 -8.86
C ALA A 83 -25.87 -13.18 -7.99
N GLY A 84 -25.31 -12.08 -8.52
CA GLY A 84 -24.97 -10.89 -7.75
C GLY A 84 -23.81 -11.10 -6.76
N ILE A 85 -22.91 -12.04 -7.06
CA ILE A 85 -21.79 -12.42 -6.18
C ILE A 85 -20.47 -11.86 -6.75
N ALA A 86 -19.64 -11.24 -5.91
CA ALA A 86 -18.27 -10.89 -6.25
C ALA A 86 -17.30 -12.05 -5.96
N GLY A 87 -16.18 -12.10 -6.69
CA GLY A 87 -15.06 -12.98 -6.35
C GLY A 87 -14.28 -12.46 -5.15
N ASP A 88 -13.53 -13.32 -4.48
CA ASP A 88 -12.58 -12.95 -3.44
C ASP A 88 -11.15 -13.19 -3.95
N VAL A 89 -10.24 -12.26 -3.69
CA VAL A 89 -8.82 -12.34 -4.06
C VAL A 89 -7.91 -12.42 -2.83
N GLY A 90 -8.46 -12.85 -1.71
CA GLY A 90 -7.78 -13.03 -0.44
C GLY A 90 -7.89 -11.83 0.49
N PRO A 91 -7.31 -11.89 1.69
CA PRO A 91 -7.39 -10.82 2.67
C PRO A 91 -6.78 -9.51 2.18
N ALA A 92 -7.41 -8.39 2.50
CA ALA A 92 -6.82 -7.07 2.31
C ALA A 92 -5.51 -6.98 3.10
N THR A 93 -4.48 -6.44 2.49
CA THR A 93 -3.10 -6.60 2.96
C THR A 93 -2.34 -5.28 2.97
N GLY A 94 -1.78 -4.93 4.13
CA GLY A 94 -0.69 -3.99 4.26
C GLY A 94 0.67 -4.71 4.24
N TYR A 95 1.76 -3.94 4.18
CA TYR A 95 3.11 -4.48 4.14
C TYR A 95 4.03 -3.76 5.13
N VAL A 96 4.88 -4.53 5.80
CA VAL A 96 6.01 -3.99 6.56
C VAL A 96 7.29 -4.33 5.83
N LEU A 97 8.06 -3.31 5.48
CA LEU A 97 9.32 -3.41 4.76
C LEU A 97 10.46 -3.15 5.75
N ARG A 98 11.36 -4.12 5.90
CA ARG A 98 12.60 -3.94 6.66
C ARG A 98 13.77 -3.86 5.68
N PHE A 99 14.37 -2.69 5.59
CA PHE A 99 15.49 -2.40 4.70
C PHE A 99 16.84 -2.78 5.30
N SER A 100 17.86 -2.96 4.46
CA SER A 100 19.21 -3.31 4.88
C SER A 100 19.90 -2.25 5.75
N ASN A 101 19.50 -0.98 5.62
CA ASN A 101 19.98 0.11 6.47
C ASN A 101 19.32 0.15 7.86
N GLY A 102 18.38 -0.76 8.16
CA GLY A 102 17.65 -0.82 9.42
C GLY A 102 16.32 -0.06 9.43
N LEU A 103 15.97 0.70 8.39
CA LEU A 103 14.66 1.34 8.29
C LEU A 103 13.57 0.27 8.26
N VAL A 104 12.52 0.49 9.06
CA VAL A 104 11.27 -0.26 9.01
C VAL A 104 10.17 0.68 8.55
N ALA A 105 9.59 0.41 7.39
CA ALA A 105 8.48 1.18 6.83
C ALA A 105 7.21 0.32 6.79
N TRP A 106 6.07 0.91 7.16
CA TRP A 106 4.76 0.32 7.01
C TRP A 106 4.00 0.98 5.87
N LEU A 107 3.51 0.17 4.94
CA LEU A 107 2.58 0.57 3.89
C LEU A 107 1.21 0.04 4.30
N SER A 108 0.28 0.94 4.61
CA SER A 108 -1.03 0.55 5.17
C SER A 108 -1.84 -0.34 4.22
N GLY A 109 -1.65 -0.19 2.92
CA GLY A 109 -2.67 -0.60 1.97
C GLY A 109 -3.94 0.23 2.18
N ASP A 110 -5.04 -0.18 1.59
CA ASP A 110 -6.35 0.41 1.84
C ASP A 110 -6.90 -0.19 3.13
N THR A 111 -7.06 0.62 4.17
CA THR A 111 -7.45 0.13 5.50
C THR A 111 -8.30 1.12 6.27
N GLY A 112 -9.15 0.60 7.15
CA GLY A 112 -9.72 1.30 8.29
C GLY A 112 -8.80 1.23 9.52
N ILE A 113 -9.36 1.55 10.71
CA ILE A 113 -8.67 1.47 12.00
C ILE A 113 -8.68 0.02 12.51
N LEU A 114 -7.52 -0.48 12.93
CA LEU A 114 -7.31 -1.82 13.50
C LEU A 114 -6.45 -1.76 14.76
N ALA A 115 -6.73 -2.61 15.74
CA ALA A 115 -5.86 -2.80 16.90
C ALA A 115 -4.44 -3.27 16.51
N ASP A 116 -4.31 -4.01 15.43
CA ASP A 116 -3.03 -4.48 14.89
C ASP A 116 -2.08 -3.34 14.52
N GLN A 117 -2.59 -2.14 14.25
CA GLN A 117 -1.76 -0.96 13.98
C GLN A 117 -0.92 -0.58 15.21
N GLN A 118 -1.46 -0.80 16.42
CA GLN A 118 -0.68 -0.68 17.64
C GLN A 118 0.14 -1.93 17.93
N LEU A 119 -0.51 -3.08 18.08
CA LEU A 119 0.12 -4.31 18.59
C LEU A 119 1.16 -4.88 17.64
N VAL A 120 0.89 -4.83 16.33
CA VAL A 120 1.74 -5.44 15.30
C VAL A 120 2.68 -4.40 14.70
N ILE A 121 2.14 -3.26 14.22
CA ILE A 121 2.97 -2.30 13.47
C ILE A 121 3.90 -1.53 14.40
N ARG A 122 3.38 -1.02 15.53
CA ARG A 122 4.18 -0.28 16.50
C ARG A 122 5.00 -1.19 17.40
N ASP A 123 4.32 -2.09 18.13
CA ASP A 123 4.92 -2.77 19.28
C ASP A 123 5.79 -3.97 18.85
N TYR A 124 5.46 -4.64 17.73
CA TYR A 124 6.25 -5.77 17.23
C TYR A 124 7.26 -5.36 16.13
N TYR A 125 6.80 -4.66 15.09
CA TYR A 125 7.67 -4.27 13.98
C TYR A 125 8.47 -3.00 14.22
N HIS A 126 8.02 -2.12 15.11
CA HIS A 126 8.63 -0.81 15.41
C HIS A 126 8.78 0.06 14.17
N ALA A 127 7.73 0.17 13.35
CA ALA A 127 7.75 0.96 12.15
C ALA A 127 8.14 2.42 12.42
N LYS A 128 9.08 2.95 11.64
CA LYS A 128 9.62 4.31 11.76
C LYS A 128 9.11 5.26 10.70
N LEU A 129 8.70 4.72 9.56
CA LEU A 129 8.05 5.44 8.47
C LEU A 129 6.71 4.77 8.17
N ALA A 130 5.65 5.55 8.01
CA ALA A 130 4.36 5.05 7.56
C ALA A 130 4.00 5.63 6.19
N VAL A 131 3.40 4.82 5.32
CA VAL A 131 2.68 5.27 4.12
C VAL A 131 1.21 4.96 4.39
N MET A 132 0.41 6.02 4.65
CA MET A 132 -0.94 5.90 5.19
C MET A 132 -2.00 6.39 4.19
N ASN A 133 -3.03 5.59 3.98
CA ASN A 133 -4.20 6.00 3.20
C ASN A 133 -5.01 7.08 3.93
N ILE A 134 -5.53 8.05 3.15
CA ILE A 134 -6.31 9.19 3.65
C ILE A 134 -7.57 9.44 2.80
N GLY A 135 -8.08 8.38 2.12
CA GLY A 135 -9.02 8.50 1.01
C GLY A 135 -10.46 8.79 1.39
N ASP A 136 -10.84 8.51 2.64
CA ASP A 136 -12.20 8.60 3.15
C ASP A 136 -13.23 7.69 2.42
N GLY A 137 -14.40 7.53 3.00
CA GLY A 137 -15.51 6.75 2.46
C GLY A 137 -15.31 5.22 2.46
N PHE A 138 -14.25 4.72 1.88
CA PHE A 138 -13.90 3.29 1.83
C PHE A 138 -12.70 2.92 2.72
N THR A 139 -11.94 3.91 3.14
CA THR A 139 -10.74 3.77 3.98
C THR A 139 -10.77 4.82 5.07
N THR A 140 -9.74 4.91 5.92
CA THR A 140 -9.60 6.04 6.84
C THR A 140 -9.61 7.36 6.08
N GLY A 141 -10.36 8.33 6.59
CA GLY A 141 -10.25 9.73 6.21
C GLY A 141 -9.08 10.42 6.91
N PRO A 142 -8.87 11.73 6.67
CA PRO A 142 -7.76 12.49 7.26
C PRO A 142 -7.70 12.44 8.80
N ALA A 143 -8.83 12.55 9.48
CA ALA A 143 -8.88 12.56 10.95
C ALA A 143 -8.59 11.18 11.54
N GLU A 144 -9.20 10.13 10.99
CA GLU A 144 -8.96 8.74 11.41
C GLU A 144 -7.52 8.31 11.12
N ALA A 145 -6.98 8.72 9.97
CA ALA A 145 -5.58 8.46 9.62
C ALA A 145 -4.61 9.18 10.58
N ALA A 146 -4.92 10.42 10.97
CA ALA A 146 -4.13 11.14 11.98
C ALA A 146 -4.16 10.41 13.34
N TYR A 147 -5.33 9.94 13.79
CA TYR A 147 -5.43 9.10 14.99
C TYR A 147 -4.59 7.82 14.88
N VAL A 148 -4.63 7.12 13.73
CA VAL A 148 -3.80 5.94 13.52
C VAL A 148 -2.32 6.26 13.65
N ILE A 149 -1.89 7.37 13.05
CA ILE A 149 -0.48 7.76 13.05
C ILE A 149 -0.02 8.22 14.45
N ASP A 150 -0.77 9.12 15.07
CA ASP A 150 -0.34 9.77 16.33
C ASP A 150 -0.52 8.89 17.56
N ASP A 151 -1.58 8.06 17.60
CA ASP A 151 -1.94 7.29 18.79
C ASP A 151 -1.59 5.81 18.67
N LEU A 152 -1.78 5.20 17.51
CA LEU A 152 -1.59 3.76 17.34
C LEU A 152 -0.18 3.42 16.85
N VAL A 153 0.30 3.96 15.75
CA VAL A 153 1.57 3.56 15.11
C VAL A 153 2.76 4.34 15.66
N ARG A 154 2.63 5.65 15.82
CA ARG A 154 3.67 6.57 16.33
C ARG A 154 4.99 6.47 15.56
N PRO A 155 5.00 6.59 14.24
CA PRO A 155 6.23 6.57 13.44
C PRO A 155 7.01 7.89 13.61
N ALA A 156 8.23 7.94 13.12
CA ALA A 156 9.01 9.18 13.10
C ALA A 156 8.53 10.16 12.03
N SER A 157 7.90 9.65 10.95
CA SER A 157 7.28 10.46 9.89
C SER A 157 6.25 9.66 9.10
N VAL A 158 5.42 10.36 8.30
CA VAL A 158 4.38 9.77 7.49
C VAL A 158 4.34 10.33 6.07
N ILE A 159 4.01 9.49 5.11
CA ILE A 159 3.71 9.83 3.72
C ILE A 159 2.21 9.57 3.50
N PRO A 160 1.39 10.57 3.19
CA PRO A 160 0.00 10.36 2.83
C PRO A 160 -0.11 9.67 1.47
N SER A 161 -1.06 8.75 1.35
CA SER A 161 -1.35 8.02 0.12
C SER A 161 -2.85 7.89 -0.10
N HIS A 162 -3.25 7.48 -1.31
CA HIS A 162 -4.64 7.15 -1.64
C HIS A 162 -5.65 8.21 -1.18
N ALA A 163 -5.38 9.48 -1.51
CA ALA A 163 -6.26 10.61 -1.13
C ALA A 163 -7.59 10.64 -1.90
N ASN A 164 -7.74 9.84 -2.97
CA ASN A 164 -8.89 9.81 -3.87
C ASN A 164 -9.25 11.16 -4.51
N GLU A 165 -8.28 12.07 -4.58
CA GLU A 165 -8.40 13.36 -5.23
C GLU A 165 -7.03 13.92 -5.62
N VAL A 166 -7.02 15.04 -6.33
CA VAL A 166 -5.78 15.78 -6.60
C VAL A 166 -5.35 16.49 -5.32
N GLY A 167 -4.35 15.97 -4.64
CA GLY A 167 -3.82 16.52 -3.39
C GLY A 167 -2.81 17.63 -3.56
N THR A 168 -2.20 17.76 -4.75
CA THR A 168 -1.17 18.79 -5.02
C THR A 168 -1.37 19.43 -6.39
N VAL A 169 -1.11 20.75 -6.48
CA VAL A 169 -1.12 21.52 -7.73
C VAL A 169 0.17 22.37 -7.76
N ASP A 170 0.87 22.37 -8.87
CA ASP A 170 2.13 23.12 -9.07
C ASP A 170 3.18 22.88 -7.96
N GLY A 171 3.26 21.62 -7.48
CA GLY A 171 4.22 21.24 -6.44
C GLY A 171 3.86 21.69 -5.02
N LYS A 172 2.64 22.19 -4.80
CA LYS A 172 2.12 22.60 -3.49
C LYS A 172 0.88 21.79 -3.13
N VAL A 173 0.67 21.60 -1.84
CA VAL A 173 -0.58 20.99 -1.35
C VAL A 173 -1.76 21.88 -1.72
N ARG A 174 -2.81 21.26 -2.24
CA ARG A 174 -4.03 21.95 -2.67
C ARG A 174 -4.87 22.34 -1.45
N GLU A 175 -5.25 23.59 -1.35
CA GLU A 175 -6.16 24.09 -0.31
C GLU A 175 -7.51 23.33 -0.35
N GLY A 176 -8.05 23.01 0.82
CA GLY A 176 -9.28 22.26 1.00
C GLY A 176 -9.17 20.77 0.62
N SER A 177 -7.97 20.27 0.32
CA SER A 177 -7.79 18.84 0.03
C SER A 177 -7.71 17.98 1.29
N ARG A 178 -7.97 16.67 1.13
CA ARG A 178 -7.72 15.67 2.19
C ARG A 178 -6.27 15.64 2.63
N THR A 179 -5.34 15.91 1.71
CA THR A 179 -3.91 16.01 2.03
C THR A 179 -3.66 17.17 2.99
N GLU A 180 -4.23 18.35 2.73
CA GLU A 180 -4.13 19.49 3.63
C GLU A 180 -4.80 19.22 4.98
N ALA A 181 -6.00 18.63 4.96
CA ALA A 181 -6.71 18.27 6.19
C ALA A 181 -5.91 17.28 7.04
N PHE A 182 -5.25 16.31 6.42
CA PHE A 182 -4.37 15.36 7.10
C PHE A 182 -3.13 16.05 7.69
N GLU A 183 -2.43 16.91 6.91
CA GLU A 183 -1.28 17.67 7.41
C GLU A 183 -1.62 18.55 8.63
N LYS A 184 -2.84 19.11 8.66
CA LYS A 184 -3.32 19.92 9.79
C LYS A 184 -3.71 19.09 11.02
N ALA A 185 -4.09 17.82 10.85
CA ALA A 185 -4.59 16.95 11.89
C ALA A 185 -3.49 16.13 12.58
N VAL A 186 -2.45 15.73 11.86
CA VAL A 186 -1.39 14.86 12.36
C VAL A 186 -0.24 15.66 12.98
N HIS A 187 0.41 15.11 14.00
CA HIS A 187 1.49 15.79 14.73
C HIS A 187 2.90 15.38 14.31
N VAL A 188 3.06 14.19 13.68
CA VAL A 188 4.37 13.79 13.16
C VAL A 188 4.67 14.49 11.81
N PRO A 189 5.94 14.63 11.43
CA PRO A 189 6.31 15.18 10.12
C PRO A 189 5.62 14.47 8.96
N VAL A 190 4.96 15.24 8.10
CA VAL A 190 4.30 14.76 6.88
C VAL A 190 5.18 15.06 5.67
N HIS A 191 5.37 14.07 4.81
CA HIS A 191 6.12 14.20 3.55
C HIS A 191 5.20 13.90 2.37
N VAL A 192 4.68 14.94 1.73
CA VAL A 192 3.75 14.79 0.60
C VAL A 192 4.54 14.42 -0.67
N PRO A 193 4.24 13.26 -1.30
CA PRO A 193 4.97 12.83 -2.48
C PRO A 193 4.61 13.69 -3.69
N LEU A 194 5.61 14.31 -4.30
CA LEU A 194 5.46 15.07 -5.54
C LEU A 194 5.88 14.23 -6.75
N SER A 195 5.10 14.31 -7.83
CA SER A 195 5.38 13.55 -9.05
C SER A 195 6.78 13.87 -9.61
N GLY A 196 7.55 12.81 -9.87
CA GLY A 196 8.92 12.92 -10.42
C GLY A 196 10.00 13.28 -9.38
N ARG A 197 9.65 13.50 -8.12
CA ARG A 197 10.62 13.72 -7.05
C ARG A 197 10.91 12.45 -6.27
N THR A 198 12.14 12.34 -5.75
CA THR A 198 12.58 11.23 -4.90
C THR A 198 12.83 11.76 -3.50
N MET A 199 12.27 11.09 -2.51
CA MET A 199 12.55 11.33 -1.09
C MET A 199 13.46 10.23 -0.55
N SER A 200 14.38 10.58 0.33
CA SER A 200 15.28 9.64 0.99
C SER A 200 15.10 9.70 2.50
N PHE A 201 15.07 8.52 3.12
CA PHE A 201 14.84 8.37 4.57
C PHE A 201 15.99 7.61 5.21
N ASP A 202 16.38 8.02 6.43
CA ASP A 202 17.36 7.32 7.25
C ASP A 202 16.74 6.09 7.96
N ALA A 203 17.58 5.36 8.71
CA ALA A 203 17.14 4.22 9.51
C ALA A 203 16.11 4.57 10.59
N GLY A 204 16.08 5.82 11.03
CA GLY A 204 15.14 6.35 12.00
C GLY A 204 13.81 6.78 11.41
N GLY A 205 13.62 6.70 10.08
CA GLY A 205 12.42 7.14 9.39
C GLY A 205 12.34 8.65 9.17
N ARG A 206 13.45 9.38 9.34
CA ARG A 206 13.49 10.82 9.08
C ARG A 206 13.88 11.09 7.65
N CYS A 207 13.24 12.06 7.04
CA CYS A 207 13.63 12.47 5.71
C CYS A 207 15.00 13.17 5.73
N VAL A 208 15.91 12.74 4.86
CA VAL A 208 17.27 13.28 4.74
C VAL A 208 17.52 13.99 3.41
N ALA A 209 16.65 13.80 2.42
CA ALA A 209 16.71 14.50 1.14
C ALA A 209 15.38 14.45 0.39
N GLY A 210 15.04 15.51 -0.34
CA GLY A 210 13.94 15.55 -1.30
C GLY A 210 12.54 15.75 -0.72
N CYS A 211 12.41 16.12 0.55
CA CYS A 211 11.12 16.28 1.27
C CYS A 211 10.63 17.73 1.31
#